data_11b602a8d83c6becf562262afe65b3c1
#
_entry.id   11b602a8d83c6becf562262afe65b3c1
#
_cell.length_a   1.000
_cell.length_b   1.000
_cell.length_c   1.000
_cell.angle_alpha   90.00
_cell.angle_beta   90.00
_cell.angle_gamma   90.00
#
_symmetry.space_group_name_H-M   'P 1'
#
loop_
_entity.id
_entity.type
_entity.pdbx_description
1 polymer ?
#
loop_
_entity_poly.entity_id
_entity_poly.type
_entity_poly.pdbx_seq_one_letter_code
_entity_poly.pdbx_strand_id
1 'polypeptide(L)'
;MKPSLILAIGAAAILVASCSTGNDTDTAAVSAPVSTIAITSRNHVERDVDYPEAPPLGGDHNPVWQNCGIYRDPIVDELAVHSLEHGAVWITYSPELAPAEIATIEAYTNGQTHILVSPYPDLPAPVVATAWGAQQRFQTADDAEIETFIVAFQQGPQTPEPGATCSRGYGEPA
;
A
#
# COMPACT_ATOMS: atom_id res chain seq x y z
N MET A 1 -22.18 -84.38 37.29
CA MET A 1 -22.91 -83.20 36.68
C MET A 1 -22.08 -81.99 36.93
N LYS A 2 -21.43 -81.44 35.89
CA LYS A 2 -20.56 -80.23 35.98
C LYS A 2 -21.33 -79.04 35.39
N PRO A 3 -21.38 -77.86 36.03
CA PRO A 3 -21.91 -76.68 35.41
C PRO A 3 -20.80 -75.98 34.59
N SER A 4 -21.17 -75.61 33.38
CA SER A 4 -20.33 -74.86 32.45
C SER A 4 -20.34 -73.37 32.85
N LEU A 5 -19.14 -72.79 32.96
CA LEU A 5 -18.91 -71.42 33.23
C LEU A 5 -18.88 -70.66 31.88
N ILE A 6 -19.82 -69.73 31.66
CA ILE A 6 -19.86 -68.89 30.49
C ILE A 6 -19.06 -67.59 30.79
N LEU A 7 -17.95 -67.41 30.06
CA LEU A 7 -17.12 -66.26 30.17
C LEU A 7 -17.68 -65.16 29.20
N ALA A 8 -18.19 -64.07 29.73
CA ALA A 8 -18.61 -62.93 28.98
C ALA A 8 -17.41 -62.00 28.70
N ILE A 9 -17.04 -61.85 27.44
CA ILE A 9 -16.01 -60.93 26.99
C ILE A 9 -16.68 -59.58 26.75
N GLY A 10 -16.41 -58.61 27.63
CA GLY A 10 -16.82 -57.22 27.44
C GLY A 10 -15.90 -56.49 26.45
N ALA A 11 -16.45 -56.04 25.33
CA ALA A 11 -15.75 -55.17 24.38
C ALA A 11 -15.75 -53.73 24.91
N ALA A 12 -14.58 -53.24 25.31
CA ALA A 12 -14.39 -51.84 25.63
C ALA A 12 -14.21 -51.04 24.33
N ALA A 13 -15.19 -50.18 23.99
CA ALA A 13 -15.07 -49.26 22.89
C ALA A 13 -14.22 -48.04 23.35
N ILE A 14 -13.03 -47.92 22.79
CA ILE A 14 -12.15 -46.76 22.99
C ILE A 14 -12.66 -45.66 22.03
N LEU A 15 -13.30 -44.64 22.57
CA LEU A 15 -13.59 -43.39 21.87
C LEU A 15 -12.29 -42.59 21.72
N VAL A 16 -11.70 -42.60 20.55
CA VAL A 16 -10.60 -41.68 20.17
C VAL A 16 -11.23 -40.31 19.87
N ALA A 17 -11.14 -39.40 20.82
CA ALA A 17 -11.44 -37.99 20.56
C ALA A 17 -10.34 -37.41 19.66
N SER A 18 -10.66 -37.27 18.37
CA SER A 18 -9.82 -36.53 17.41
C SER A 18 -9.90 -35.05 17.74
N CYS A 19 -8.91 -34.53 18.47
CA CYS A 19 -8.68 -33.07 18.52
C CYS A 19 -8.15 -32.65 17.16
N SER A 20 -9.04 -32.10 16.33
CA SER A 20 -8.66 -31.33 15.16
C SER A 20 -8.03 -30.04 15.67
N THR A 21 -6.70 -29.99 15.76
CA THR A 21 -5.98 -28.72 15.85
C THR A 21 -6.12 -28.05 14.49
N GLY A 22 -7.06 -27.12 14.38
CA GLY A 22 -7.09 -26.18 13.28
C GLY A 22 -5.75 -25.44 13.27
N ASN A 23 -4.90 -25.79 12.31
CA ASN A 23 -3.80 -24.93 11.92
C ASN A 23 -4.45 -23.75 11.16
N ASP A 24 -4.90 -22.75 11.87
CA ASP A 24 -5.04 -21.40 11.31
C ASP A 24 -3.60 -20.94 11.04
N THR A 25 -3.06 -21.34 9.89
CA THR A 25 -1.97 -20.63 9.27
C THR A 25 -2.57 -19.29 8.88
N ASP A 26 -2.46 -18.32 9.80
CA ASP A 26 -2.56 -16.90 9.49
C ASP A 26 -1.43 -16.65 8.49
N THR A 27 -1.75 -16.83 7.21
CA THR A 27 -0.86 -16.44 6.11
C THR A 27 -0.97 -14.94 6.05
N ALA A 28 -0.16 -14.25 6.87
CA ALA A 28 0.01 -12.81 6.75
C ALA A 28 0.21 -12.52 5.25
N ALA A 29 -0.65 -11.68 4.69
CA ALA A 29 -0.56 -11.31 3.29
C ALA A 29 0.79 -10.63 3.08
N VAL A 30 1.67 -11.31 2.36
CA VAL A 30 3.03 -10.80 2.10
C VAL A 30 2.92 -9.69 1.08
N SER A 31 3.46 -8.52 1.41
CA SER A 31 3.56 -7.38 0.49
C SER A 31 4.33 -7.77 -0.77
N ALA A 32 3.95 -7.19 -1.89
CA ALA A 32 4.73 -7.35 -3.11
C ALA A 32 6.13 -6.69 -2.94
N PRO A 33 7.17 -7.20 -3.58
CA PRO A 33 8.47 -6.54 -3.56
C PRO A 33 8.38 -5.16 -4.23
N VAL A 34 9.29 -4.25 -3.85
CA VAL A 34 9.41 -2.94 -4.52
C VAL A 34 9.74 -3.15 -6.00
N SER A 35 8.93 -2.57 -6.87
CA SER A 35 9.19 -2.47 -8.30
C SER A 35 9.89 -1.16 -8.59
N THR A 36 10.95 -1.18 -9.41
CA THR A 36 11.65 0.03 -9.85
C THR A 36 11.79 0.09 -11.35
N ILE A 37 11.62 1.30 -11.91
CA ILE A 37 11.82 1.57 -13.34
C ILE A 37 12.70 2.80 -13.53
N ALA A 38 13.44 2.83 -14.64
CA ALA A 38 14.16 4.02 -15.04
C ALA A 38 13.21 5.01 -15.71
N ILE A 39 13.08 6.22 -15.17
CA ILE A 39 12.30 7.29 -15.79
C ILE A 39 13.21 8.01 -16.80
N THR A 40 12.81 7.98 -18.07
CA THR A 40 13.62 8.50 -19.19
C THR A 40 13.24 9.90 -19.65
N SER A 41 12.10 10.41 -19.19
CA SER A 41 11.60 11.76 -19.50
C SER A 41 11.01 12.42 -18.26
N ARG A 42 11.12 13.74 -18.15
CA ARG A 42 10.55 14.55 -17.07
C ARG A 42 10.29 15.98 -17.53
N ASN A 43 9.67 16.12 -18.70
CA ASN A 43 9.34 17.44 -19.21
C ASN A 43 8.09 17.99 -18.54
N HIS A 44 8.08 19.28 -18.26
CA HIS A 44 6.86 19.97 -17.87
C HIS A 44 5.94 20.17 -19.09
N VAL A 45 4.73 19.65 -18.99
CA VAL A 45 3.71 19.68 -20.06
C VAL A 45 2.36 20.10 -19.50
N GLU A 46 1.58 20.86 -20.30
CA GLU A 46 0.21 21.29 -19.92
C GLU A 46 -0.86 20.44 -20.64
N ARG A 47 -0.60 19.16 -20.82
CA ARG A 47 -1.49 18.20 -21.49
C ARG A 47 -1.63 16.95 -20.64
N ASP A 48 -2.70 16.18 -20.86
CA ASP A 48 -2.83 14.86 -20.30
C ASP A 48 -1.70 13.96 -20.80
N VAL A 49 -1.16 13.14 -19.89
CA VAL A 49 -0.09 12.19 -20.15
C VAL A 49 -0.65 10.77 -20.05
N ASP A 50 -0.44 9.98 -21.07
CA ASP A 50 -0.79 8.56 -21.05
C ASP A 50 0.34 7.77 -20.35
N TYR A 51 0.18 7.55 -19.05
CA TYR A 51 1.15 6.80 -18.26
C TYR A 51 0.96 5.30 -18.42
N PRO A 52 2.05 4.52 -18.54
CA PRO A 52 1.95 3.07 -18.65
C PRO A 52 1.55 2.36 -17.34
N GLU A 53 1.69 3.06 -16.21
CA GLU A 53 1.40 2.53 -14.87
C GLU A 53 0.35 3.40 -14.17
N ALA A 54 -0.51 2.77 -13.37
CA ALA A 54 -1.53 3.43 -12.54
C ALA A 54 -1.44 2.94 -11.08
N PRO A 55 -1.08 3.80 -10.11
CA PRO A 55 -0.61 5.18 -10.24
C PRO A 55 0.73 5.31 -10.98
N PRO A 56 0.98 6.46 -11.65
CA PRO A 56 2.22 6.68 -12.40
C PRO A 56 3.44 6.81 -11.48
N LEU A 57 4.58 6.27 -11.94
CA LEU A 57 5.84 6.29 -11.20
C LEU A 57 6.76 7.48 -11.56
N GLY A 58 6.36 8.33 -12.48
CA GLY A 58 7.15 9.43 -13.01
C GLY A 58 6.95 9.61 -14.51
N GLY A 59 7.66 10.50 -15.12
CA GLY A 59 7.55 10.83 -16.55
C GLY A 59 7.30 12.31 -16.79
N ASP A 60 6.84 12.67 -17.99
CA ASP A 60 6.37 14.04 -18.28
C ASP A 60 5.20 14.37 -17.36
N HIS A 61 5.11 15.61 -16.89
CA HIS A 61 4.14 15.98 -15.86
C HIS A 61 3.80 17.50 -15.92
N ASN A 62 2.81 17.93 -15.14
CA ASN A 62 2.40 19.31 -15.07
C ASN A 62 3.50 20.21 -14.44
N PRO A 63 3.72 21.46 -14.92
CA PRO A 63 4.69 22.37 -14.30
C PRO A 63 4.33 22.81 -12.86
N VAL A 64 3.14 22.47 -12.37
CA VAL A 64 2.70 22.73 -11.00
C VAL A 64 2.55 21.39 -10.27
N TRP A 65 3.06 21.32 -9.04
CA TRP A 65 2.93 20.12 -8.21
C TRP A 65 1.65 20.12 -7.36
N GLN A 66 1.19 18.95 -6.97
CA GLN A 66 0.16 18.78 -5.96
C GLN A 66 0.74 19.07 -4.57
N ASN A 67 0.08 19.88 -3.74
CA ASN A 67 0.50 20.05 -2.36
C ASN A 67 0.48 18.70 -1.61
N CYS A 68 1.54 18.38 -0.88
CA CYS A 68 1.55 17.21 -0.02
C CYS A 68 0.54 17.34 1.13
N GLY A 69 -0.03 16.23 1.55
CA GLY A 69 -1.08 16.11 2.57
C GLY A 69 -2.17 15.14 2.17
N ILE A 70 -3.31 15.24 2.80
CA ILE A 70 -4.43 14.31 2.64
C ILE A 70 -5.46 14.89 1.67
N TYR A 71 -5.89 14.10 0.71
CA TYR A 71 -7.02 14.39 -0.19
C TYR A 71 -8.06 13.28 -0.06
N ARG A 72 -9.34 13.65 -0.07
CA ARG A 72 -10.46 12.71 0.05
C ARG A 72 -11.13 12.42 -1.28
N ASP A 73 -10.71 13.11 -2.33
CA ASP A 73 -11.09 12.91 -3.72
C ASP A 73 -9.85 12.54 -4.55
N PRO A 74 -9.99 11.82 -5.67
CA PRO A 74 -8.89 11.58 -6.59
C PRO A 74 -8.24 12.89 -7.06
N ILE A 75 -6.93 12.87 -7.19
CA ILE A 75 -6.14 14.02 -7.67
C ILE A 75 -5.65 13.78 -9.09
N VAL A 76 -5.18 14.82 -9.74
CA VAL A 76 -4.65 14.76 -11.12
C VAL A 76 -3.26 14.12 -11.10
N ASP A 77 -3.08 13.09 -11.92
CA ASP A 77 -1.83 12.31 -11.97
C ASP A 77 -0.61 13.16 -12.29
N GLU A 78 -0.71 14.06 -13.25
CA GLU A 78 0.40 14.93 -13.67
C GLU A 78 0.87 15.88 -12.56
N LEU A 79 -0.05 16.34 -11.70
CA LEU A 79 0.29 17.17 -10.55
C LEU A 79 0.98 16.31 -9.45
N ALA A 80 0.47 15.10 -9.22
CA ALA A 80 1.05 14.17 -8.27
C ALA A 80 2.45 13.71 -8.70
N VAL A 81 2.67 13.43 -9.99
CA VAL A 81 3.98 13.08 -10.55
C VAL A 81 5.02 14.18 -10.31
N HIS A 82 4.64 15.46 -10.43
CA HIS A 82 5.54 16.56 -10.07
C HIS A 82 5.91 16.53 -8.59
N SER A 83 4.96 16.19 -7.70
CA SER A 83 5.27 16.00 -6.27
C SER A 83 6.25 14.85 -6.04
N LEU A 84 6.16 13.75 -6.82
CA LEU A 84 7.16 12.67 -6.78
C LEU A 84 8.54 13.17 -7.22
N GLU A 85 8.63 14.06 -8.22
CA GLU A 85 9.90 14.68 -8.63
C GLU A 85 10.55 15.49 -7.51
N HIS A 86 9.74 16.14 -6.65
CA HIS A 86 10.17 16.84 -5.45
C HIS A 86 10.53 15.90 -4.27
N GLY A 87 10.35 14.59 -4.44
CA GLY A 87 10.67 13.58 -3.43
C GLY A 87 9.51 13.18 -2.54
N ALA A 88 8.28 13.45 -2.94
CA ALA A 88 7.12 12.92 -2.22
C ALA A 88 7.02 11.40 -2.36
N VAL A 89 6.44 10.77 -1.34
CA VAL A 89 5.82 9.45 -1.44
C VAL A 89 4.30 9.65 -1.54
N TRP A 90 3.71 9.16 -2.60
CA TRP A 90 2.29 9.18 -2.81
C TRP A 90 1.68 7.84 -2.40
N ILE A 91 0.90 7.84 -1.31
CA ILE A 91 0.17 6.67 -0.83
C ILE A 91 -1.24 6.77 -1.37
N THR A 92 -1.56 5.89 -2.29
CA THR A 92 -2.90 5.77 -2.88
C THR A 92 -3.64 4.60 -2.25
N TYR A 93 -4.96 4.74 -2.10
CA TYR A 93 -5.80 3.70 -1.53
C TYR A 93 -7.08 3.48 -2.34
N SER A 94 -7.58 2.25 -2.31
CA SER A 94 -8.88 1.92 -2.92
C SER A 94 -9.99 2.70 -2.22
N PRO A 95 -10.90 3.37 -2.97
CA PRO A 95 -12.07 4.03 -2.39
C PRO A 95 -12.99 3.08 -1.60
N GLU A 96 -12.82 1.77 -1.76
CA GLU A 96 -13.61 0.73 -1.09
C GLU A 96 -13.06 0.34 0.29
N LEU A 97 -11.88 0.88 0.69
CA LEU A 97 -11.33 0.60 2.01
C LEU A 97 -12.24 1.09 3.13
N ALA A 98 -12.24 0.35 4.24
CA ALA A 98 -12.98 0.74 5.42
C ALA A 98 -12.44 2.06 6.01
N PRO A 99 -13.30 2.92 6.60
CA PRO A 99 -12.87 4.22 7.15
C PRO A 99 -11.72 4.12 8.18
N ALA A 100 -11.65 3.01 8.93
CA ALA A 100 -10.56 2.79 9.89
C ALA A 100 -9.22 2.55 9.20
N GLU A 101 -9.21 1.85 8.07
CA GLU A 101 -8.01 1.61 7.27
C GLU A 101 -7.55 2.91 6.59
N ILE A 102 -8.48 3.71 6.07
CA ILE A 102 -8.17 5.04 5.50
C ILE A 102 -7.54 5.93 6.57
N ALA A 103 -8.08 5.94 7.80
CA ALA A 103 -7.50 6.70 8.91
C ALA A 103 -6.06 6.24 9.27
N THR A 104 -5.77 4.94 9.14
CA THR A 104 -4.41 4.40 9.31
C THR A 104 -3.47 4.95 8.23
N ILE A 105 -3.91 5.00 6.97
CA ILE A 105 -3.12 5.56 5.86
C ILE A 105 -2.90 7.06 6.04
N GLU A 106 -3.94 7.80 6.42
CA GLU A 106 -3.85 9.24 6.69
C GLU A 106 -2.83 9.55 7.79
N ALA A 107 -2.69 8.67 8.79
CA ALA A 107 -1.74 8.86 9.89
C ALA A 107 -0.26 8.87 9.45
N TYR A 108 0.09 8.30 8.30
CA TYR A 108 1.46 8.40 7.76
C TYR A 108 1.86 9.83 7.38
N THR A 109 0.92 10.76 7.26
CA THR A 109 1.23 12.19 7.04
C THR A 109 1.71 12.92 8.29
N ASN A 110 1.51 12.35 9.48
CA ASN A 110 1.82 13.02 10.75
C ASN A 110 3.32 13.36 10.87
N GLY A 111 3.61 14.66 10.96
CA GLY A 111 4.99 15.16 11.08
C GLY A 111 5.82 15.07 9.78
N GLN A 112 5.20 14.67 8.67
CA GLN A 112 5.85 14.53 7.38
C GLN A 112 5.53 15.74 6.47
N THR A 113 6.49 16.10 5.62
CA THR A 113 6.35 17.21 4.68
C THR A 113 6.19 16.77 3.22
N HIS A 114 6.52 15.51 2.93
CA HIS A 114 6.54 14.95 1.57
C HIS A 114 5.77 13.63 1.50
N ILE A 115 4.63 13.56 2.18
CA ILE A 115 3.66 12.47 2.00
C ILE A 115 2.39 13.05 1.37
N LEU A 116 1.96 12.42 0.30
CA LEU A 116 0.72 12.70 -0.43
C LEU A 116 -0.20 11.50 -0.27
N VAL A 117 -1.44 11.71 0.14
CA VAL A 117 -2.43 10.66 0.33
C VAL A 117 -3.69 11.00 -0.46
N SER A 118 -4.17 10.08 -1.27
CA SER A 118 -5.45 10.23 -1.96
C SER A 118 -6.10 8.88 -2.28
N PRO A 119 -7.44 8.81 -2.44
CA PRO A 119 -8.06 7.69 -3.11
C PRO A 119 -7.59 7.61 -4.57
N TYR A 120 -7.57 6.39 -5.10
CA TYR A 120 -7.27 6.13 -6.51
C TYR A 120 -8.18 5.02 -7.02
N PRO A 121 -9.06 5.28 -8.01
CA PRO A 121 -9.91 4.26 -8.59
C PRO A 121 -9.09 3.15 -9.28
N ASP A 122 -9.65 1.94 -9.32
CA ASP A 122 -9.08 0.80 -10.06
C ASP A 122 -7.63 0.44 -9.70
N LEU A 123 -7.23 0.65 -8.42
CA LEU A 123 -5.92 0.27 -7.93
C LEU A 123 -5.65 -1.23 -8.09
N PRO A 124 -4.41 -1.62 -8.43
CA PRO A 124 -4.01 -3.02 -8.53
C PRO A 124 -3.87 -3.75 -7.17
N ALA A 125 -4.02 -3.04 -6.06
CA ALA A 125 -3.99 -3.54 -4.69
C ALA A 125 -4.77 -2.58 -3.76
N PRO A 126 -5.17 -2.99 -2.56
CA PRO A 126 -5.86 -2.11 -1.61
C PRO A 126 -5.12 -0.81 -1.32
N VAL A 127 -3.78 -0.87 -1.22
CA VAL A 127 -2.91 0.29 -0.99
C VAL A 127 -1.69 0.19 -1.91
N VAL A 128 -1.27 1.32 -2.47
CA VAL A 128 -0.05 1.43 -3.27
C VAL A 128 0.76 2.64 -2.81
N ALA A 129 2.04 2.45 -2.49
CA ALA A 129 2.95 3.56 -2.27
C ALA A 129 3.85 3.75 -3.49
N THR A 130 3.94 4.99 -3.95
CA THR A 130 4.69 5.38 -5.14
C THR A 130 5.65 6.51 -4.81
N ALA A 131 6.89 6.38 -5.26
CA ALA A 131 7.89 7.44 -5.30
C ALA A 131 8.45 7.55 -6.72
N TRP A 132 9.26 8.54 -7.02
CA TRP A 132 9.84 8.67 -8.36
C TRP A 132 10.60 7.40 -8.78
N GLY A 133 10.10 6.72 -9.79
CA GLY A 133 10.67 5.50 -10.34
C GLY A 133 10.54 4.25 -9.45
N ALA A 134 9.80 4.30 -8.34
CA ALA A 134 9.63 3.17 -7.41
C ALA A 134 8.18 3.03 -6.94
N GLN A 135 7.70 1.78 -6.82
CA GLN A 135 6.34 1.50 -6.35
C GLN A 135 6.30 0.17 -5.60
N GLN A 136 5.44 0.10 -4.58
CA GLN A 136 5.14 -1.12 -3.84
C GLN A 136 3.64 -1.23 -3.57
N ARG A 137 3.13 -2.47 -3.61
CA ARG A 137 1.71 -2.80 -3.40
C ARG A 137 1.53 -3.51 -2.07
N PHE A 138 0.49 -3.13 -1.33
CA PHE A 138 0.21 -3.65 0.00
C PHE A 138 -1.22 -4.19 0.07
N GLN A 139 -1.40 -5.22 0.88
CA GLN A 139 -2.70 -5.86 1.07
C GLN A 139 -3.50 -5.26 2.23
N THR A 140 -2.85 -4.56 3.14
CA THR A 140 -3.47 -3.90 4.30
C THR A 140 -2.89 -2.50 4.51
N ALA A 141 -3.67 -1.65 5.17
CA ALA A 141 -3.29 -0.27 5.47
C ALA A 141 -2.23 -0.13 6.59
N ASP A 142 -2.10 -1.15 7.42
CA ASP A 142 -1.18 -1.21 8.57
C ASP A 142 0.07 -2.06 8.28
N ASP A 143 0.34 -2.37 7.00
CA ASP A 143 1.52 -3.13 6.62
C ASP A 143 2.82 -2.37 6.98
N ALA A 144 3.66 -2.98 7.81
CA ALA A 144 4.90 -2.37 8.30
C ALA A 144 5.89 -1.98 7.17
N GLU A 145 5.75 -2.61 6.00
CA GLU A 145 6.57 -2.28 4.83
C GLU A 145 6.21 -0.91 4.22
N ILE A 146 5.01 -0.33 4.52
CA ILE A 146 4.65 1.03 4.09
C ILE A 146 5.61 2.04 4.73
N GLU A 147 5.86 1.93 6.04
CA GLU A 147 6.81 2.81 6.72
C GLU A 147 8.25 2.60 6.21
N THR A 148 8.64 1.35 5.96
CA THR A 148 9.92 1.00 5.34
C THR A 148 10.07 1.66 3.97
N PHE A 149 9.03 1.63 3.14
CA PHE A 149 9.02 2.32 1.84
C PHE A 149 9.14 3.84 2.00
N ILE A 150 8.37 4.45 2.91
CA ILE A 150 8.46 5.89 3.19
C ILE A 150 9.89 6.29 3.56
N VAL A 151 10.48 5.59 4.53
CA VAL A 151 11.87 5.89 5.00
C VAL A 151 12.89 5.76 3.87
N ALA A 152 12.72 4.79 2.98
CA ALA A 152 13.66 4.55 1.88
C ALA A 152 13.54 5.58 0.76
N PHE A 153 12.34 6.07 0.45
CA PHE A 153 12.07 6.80 -0.79
C PHE A 153 11.63 8.26 -0.60
N GLN A 154 11.11 8.65 0.58
CA GLN A 154 10.77 10.05 0.84
C GLN A 154 12.05 10.90 0.80
N GLN A 155 12.12 11.82 -0.18
CA GLN A 155 13.34 12.60 -0.46
C GLN A 155 14.60 11.75 -0.59
N GLY A 156 14.44 10.50 -1.04
CA GLY A 156 15.51 9.53 -1.21
C GLY A 156 16.42 9.84 -2.42
N PRO A 157 17.44 9.03 -2.64
CA PRO A 157 18.46 9.27 -3.68
C PRO A 157 17.93 9.21 -5.12
N GLN A 158 16.74 8.63 -5.33
CA GLN A 158 16.06 8.58 -6.63
C GLN A 158 15.38 9.91 -7.00
N THR A 159 15.24 10.84 -6.04
CA THR A 159 14.56 12.14 -6.22
C THR A 159 15.31 13.02 -7.21
N PRO A 160 14.69 13.47 -8.32
CA PRO A 160 15.37 14.34 -9.29
C PRO A 160 15.63 15.76 -8.77
N GLU A 161 14.73 16.29 -7.90
CA GLU A 161 14.81 17.64 -7.34
C GLU A 161 14.88 17.60 -5.80
N PRO A 162 16.00 17.11 -5.22
CA PRO A 162 16.13 16.95 -3.78
C PRO A 162 16.08 18.33 -3.08
N GLY A 163 15.23 18.43 -2.05
CA GLY A 163 15.04 19.68 -1.28
C GLY A 163 14.01 20.64 -1.85
N ALA A 164 13.39 20.33 -2.99
CA ALA A 164 12.24 21.07 -3.49
C ALA A 164 11.06 20.97 -2.51
N THR A 165 10.22 22.00 -2.43
CA THR A 165 9.08 22.04 -1.50
C THR A 165 7.90 21.22 -2.03
N CYS A 166 7.17 20.55 -1.13
CA CYS A 166 5.89 19.93 -1.47
C CYS A 166 4.68 20.75 -0.99
N SER A 167 4.84 22.05 -0.85
CA SER A 167 3.79 23.00 -0.45
C SER A 167 3.82 24.22 -1.36
N ARG A 168 2.70 24.99 -1.40
CA ARG A 168 2.50 26.18 -2.25
C ARG A 168 2.33 25.86 -3.74
N GLY A 169 2.01 24.62 -4.08
CA GLY A 169 1.56 24.20 -5.40
C GLY A 169 0.03 24.26 -5.51
N TYR A 170 -0.55 23.22 -6.10
CA TYR A 170 -1.99 23.12 -6.33
C TYR A 170 -2.70 22.34 -5.22
N GLY A 171 -3.97 22.68 -4.97
CA GLY A 171 -4.86 21.98 -4.06
C GLY A 171 -4.69 22.35 -2.60
N GLU A 172 -5.78 22.15 -1.83
CA GLU A 172 -5.85 22.39 -0.40
C GLU A 172 -6.03 21.03 0.28
N PRO A 173 -5.00 20.49 0.98
CA PRO A 173 -5.12 19.26 1.75
C PRO A 173 -6.14 19.41 2.89
N ALA A 174 -6.80 18.29 3.29
CA ALA A 174 -7.80 18.23 4.37
C ALA A 174 -7.17 18.40 5.77
#